data_c9d94d4fef69d9255fcee25a1b146861
#
_entry.id   c9d94d4fef69d9255fcee25a1b146861
#
_cell.length_a   1.000
_cell.length_b   1.000
_cell.length_c   1.000
_cell.angle_alpha   90.00
_cell.angle_beta   90.00
_cell.angle_gamma   90.00
#
_symmetry.space_group_name_H-M   'P 1'
#
loop_
_entity.id
_entity.type
_entity.pdbx_description
1 polymer ?
#
loop_
_entity_poly.entity_id
_entity_poly.type
_entity_poly.pdbx_seq_one_letter_code
_entity_poly.pdbx_strand_id
1 'polypeptide(L)'
;MNTQQKIIDTAISVLNENFSATFEDIAVRCGINRRTIHRYFKNRNELLEACNRNMMEAWELAAIKACKSSEDPLVQLEHLLYEGIDSGTKYAFLIKLNDDVQSLSTAYKSEQSESYFKIRNQLFKAIQELQKEKVIDNQFPLPWIKILFTSVISATITAFRSGDIAHNNVKKLAWQSFSRSIGIQLNNREK
;
A
#
# COMPACT_ATOMS: atom_id res chain seq x y z
N MET A 1 -2.28 -18.03 -16.97
CA MET A 1 -2.55 -17.55 -15.59
C MET A 1 -2.93 -18.76 -14.74
N ASN A 2 -2.27 -18.98 -13.60
CA ASN A 2 -2.57 -20.11 -12.72
C ASN A 2 -3.96 -19.90 -12.08
N THR A 3 -4.76 -20.96 -11.92
CA THR A 3 -6.11 -20.90 -11.31
C THR A 3 -6.09 -20.29 -9.91
N GLN A 4 -5.08 -20.59 -9.11
CA GLN A 4 -4.92 -20.00 -7.78
C GLN A 4 -4.76 -18.49 -7.85
N GLN A 5 -3.92 -17.97 -8.73
CA GLN A 5 -3.74 -16.52 -8.93
C GLN A 5 -5.02 -15.85 -9.41
N LYS A 6 -5.76 -16.50 -10.33
CA LYS A 6 -7.06 -15.99 -10.79
C LYS A 6 -8.05 -15.85 -9.62
N ILE A 7 -8.06 -16.84 -8.70
CA ILE A 7 -8.91 -16.78 -7.50
C ILE A 7 -8.50 -15.61 -6.59
N ILE A 8 -7.20 -15.42 -6.36
CA ILE A 8 -6.66 -14.32 -5.53
C ILE A 8 -7.05 -12.97 -6.13
N ASP A 9 -6.82 -12.74 -7.42
CA ASP A 9 -7.13 -11.48 -8.10
C ASP A 9 -8.62 -11.17 -8.08
N THR A 10 -9.46 -12.21 -8.30
CA THR A 10 -10.91 -12.07 -8.21
C THR A 10 -11.36 -11.77 -6.78
N ALA A 11 -10.78 -12.45 -5.79
CA ALA A 11 -11.10 -12.23 -4.38
C ALA A 11 -10.75 -10.80 -3.95
N ILE A 12 -9.60 -10.26 -4.37
CA ILE A 12 -9.20 -8.88 -4.10
C ILE A 12 -10.28 -7.90 -4.62
N SER A 13 -10.75 -8.07 -5.87
CA SER A 13 -11.79 -7.22 -6.44
C SER A 13 -13.10 -7.32 -5.66
N VAL A 14 -13.58 -8.55 -5.45
CA VAL A 14 -14.86 -8.81 -4.77
C VAL A 14 -14.86 -8.32 -3.32
N LEU A 15 -13.76 -8.52 -2.58
CA LEU A 15 -13.64 -8.11 -1.18
C LEU A 15 -13.51 -6.59 -1.03
N ASN A 16 -12.98 -5.88 -2.02
CA ASN A 16 -13.00 -4.43 -2.06
C ASN A 16 -14.41 -3.88 -2.24
N GLU A 17 -15.25 -4.54 -3.06
CA GLU A 17 -16.64 -4.16 -3.28
C GLU A 17 -17.52 -4.53 -2.08
N ASN A 18 -17.36 -5.75 -1.57
CA ASN A 18 -18.11 -6.29 -0.42
C ASN A 18 -17.19 -7.16 0.45
N PHE A 19 -16.74 -6.61 1.57
CA PHE A 19 -15.87 -7.34 2.49
C PHE A 19 -16.51 -8.61 3.06
N SER A 20 -17.84 -8.67 3.17
CA SER A 20 -18.57 -9.84 3.67
C SER A 20 -18.81 -10.92 2.60
N ALA A 21 -18.33 -10.73 1.36
CA ALA A 21 -18.50 -11.68 0.28
C ALA A 21 -17.99 -13.06 0.66
N THR A 22 -18.73 -14.07 0.23
CA THR A 22 -18.49 -15.50 0.51
C THR A 22 -17.62 -16.14 -0.57
N PHE A 23 -17.17 -17.37 -0.33
CA PHE A 23 -16.52 -18.18 -1.37
C PHE A 23 -17.44 -18.43 -2.58
N GLU A 24 -18.75 -18.45 -2.38
CA GLU A 24 -19.72 -18.58 -3.48
C GLU A 24 -19.69 -17.34 -4.37
N ASP A 25 -19.73 -16.15 -3.77
CA ASP A 25 -19.68 -14.88 -4.52
C ASP A 25 -18.38 -14.76 -5.34
N ILE A 26 -17.25 -15.15 -4.74
CA ILE A 26 -15.96 -15.17 -5.41
C ILE A 26 -15.94 -16.21 -6.54
N ALA A 27 -16.50 -17.40 -6.33
CA ALA A 27 -16.57 -18.48 -7.32
C ALA A 27 -17.37 -18.05 -8.54
N VAL A 28 -18.55 -17.46 -8.32
CA VAL A 28 -19.41 -16.92 -9.38
C VAL A 28 -18.68 -15.87 -10.21
N ARG A 29 -18.05 -14.89 -9.54
CA ARG A 29 -17.29 -13.83 -10.22
C ARG A 29 -16.08 -14.39 -10.96
N CYS A 30 -15.43 -15.43 -10.45
CA CYS A 30 -14.27 -16.08 -11.05
C CYS A 30 -14.65 -17.02 -12.22
N GLY A 31 -15.92 -17.37 -12.36
CA GLY A 31 -16.39 -18.34 -13.36
C GLY A 31 -15.98 -19.79 -13.05
N ILE A 32 -15.92 -20.16 -11.77
CA ILE A 32 -15.58 -21.49 -11.28
C ILE A 32 -16.61 -21.92 -10.22
N ASN A 33 -16.57 -23.19 -9.80
CA ASN A 33 -17.43 -23.63 -8.69
C ASN A 33 -16.73 -23.46 -7.33
N ARG A 34 -17.52 -23.31 -6.25
CA ARG A 34 -17.05 -23.17 -4.88
C ARG A 34 -16.07 -24.29 -4.47
N ARG A 35 -16.31 -25.53 -4.94
CA ARG A 35 -15.43 -26.67 -4.63
C ARG A 35 -14.00 -26.45 -5.18
N THR A 36 -13.89 -25.75 -6.30
CA THR A 36 -12.57 -25.39 -6.85
C THR A 36 -11.83 -24.42 -5.93
N ILE A 37 -12.52 -23.43 -5.33
CA ILE A 37 -11.89 -22.53 -4.34
C ILE A 37 -11.42 -23.36 -3.13
N HIS A 38 -12.26 -24.23 -2.58
CA HIS A 38 -11.91 -25.06 -1.42
C HIS A 38 -10.72 -26.01 -1.68
N ARG A 39 -10.40 -26.33 -2.93
CA ARG A 39 -9.21 -27.10 -3.26
C ARG A 39 -7.91 -26.30 -3.05
N TYR A 40 -7.97 -24.97 -3.18
CA TYR A 40 -6.81 -24.08 -3.03
C TYR A 40 -6.76 -23.42 -1.65
N PHE A 41 -7.90 -23.14 -1.05
CA PHE A 41 -8.04 -22.44 0.22
C PHE A 41 -9.06 -23.14 1.12
N LYS A 42 -8.60 -23.69 2.25
CA LYS A 42 -9.47 -24.44 3.18
C LYS A 42 -10.54 -23.56 3.81
N ASN A 43 -10.18 -22.29 4.08
CA ASN A 43 -11.05 -21.32 4.75
C ASN A 43 -10.75 -19.90 4.27
N ARG A 44 -11.59 -18.96 4.75
CA ARG A 44 -11.47 -17.54 4.43
C ARG A 44 -10.11 -16.95 4.85
N ASN A 45 -9.57 -17.38 6.00
CA ASN A 45 -8.31 -16.82 6.50
C ASN A 45 -7.14 -17.16 5.57
N GLU A 46 -7.06 -18.41 5.08
CA GLU A 46 -6.03 -18.77 4.08
C GLU A 46 -6.11 -17.94 2.79
N LEU A 47 -7.33 -17.64 2.34
CA LEU A 47 -7.51 -16.75 1.18
C LEU A 47 -7.08 -15.32 1.48
N LEU A 48 -7.44 -14.78 2.65
CA LEU A 48 -7.02 -13.43 3.08
C LEU A 48 -5.49 -13.33 3.25
N GLU A 49 -4.87 -14.36 3.80
CA GLU A 49 -3.40 -14.46 3.88
C GLU A 49 -2.74 -14.47 2.49
N ALA A 50 -3.32 -15.21 1.55
CA ALA A 50 -2.83 -15.23 0.16
C ALA A 50 -3.00 -13.85 -0.52
N CYS A 51 -4.11 -13.16 -0.29
CA CYS A 51 -4.31 -11.79 -0.77
C CYS A 51 -3.27 -10.84 -0.15
N ASN A 52 -2.96 -11.00 1.14
CA ASN A 52 -1.97 -10.16 1.81
C ASN A 52 -0.54 -10.42 1.28
N ARG A 53 -0.15 -11.68 1.08
CA ARG A 53 1.13 -11.99 0.44
C ARG A 53 1.22 -11.36 -0.95
N ASN A 54 0.17 -11.49 -1.76
CA ASN A 54 0.11 -10.85 -3.08
C ASN A 54 0.26 -9.33 -3.02
N MET A 55 -0.34 -8.70 -1.99
CA MET A 55 -0.17 -7.26 -1.73
C MET A 55 1.29 -6.93 -1.40
N MET A 56 1.90 -7.69 -0.51
CA MET A 56 3.29 -7.43 -0.08
C MET A 56 4.26 -7.57 -1.24
N GLU A 57 4.12 -8.61 -2.06
CA GLU A 57 4.93 -8.83 -3.26
C GLU A 57 4.76 -7.70 -4.28
N ALA A 58 3.51 -7.29 -4.53
CA ALA A 58 3.21 -6.18 -5.43
C ALA A 58 3.79 -4.85 -4.92
N TRP A 59 3.67 -4.58 -3.62
CA TRP A 59 4.25 -3.41 -2.99
C TRP A 59 5.78 -3.41 -3.07
N GLU A 60 6.41 -4.55 -2.83
CA GLU A 60 7.86 -4.70 -2.93
C GLU A 60 8.37 -4.34 -4.34
N LEU A 61 7.75 -4.90 -5.38
CA LEU A 61 8.10 -4.59 -6.77
C LEU A 61 7.89 -3.11 -7.11
N ALA A 62 6.79 -2.53 -6.67
CA ALA A 62 6.46 -1.13 -6.88
C ALA A 62 7.46 -0.20 -6.18
N ALA A 63 7.83 -0.52 -4.93
CA ALA A 63 8.79 0.24 -4.17
C ALA A 63 10.21 0.18 -4.76
N ILE A 64 10.65 -1.00 -5.25
CA ILE A 64 11.91 -1.14 -5.99
C ILE A 64 11.91 -0.25 -7.24
N LYS A 65 10.80 -0.24 -8.00
CA LYS A 65 10.64 0.60 -9.18
C LYS A 65 10.70 2.08 -8.82
N ALA A 66 10.01 2.51 -7.78
CA ALA A 66 10.03 3.89 -7.29
C ALA A 66 11.44 4.34 -6.89
N CYS A 67 12.18 3.52 -6.13
CA CYS A 67 13.55 3.81 -5.73
C CYS A 67 14.54 3.86 -6.90
N LYS A 68 14.25 3.19 -8.01
CA LYS A 68 15.08 3.20 -9.23
C LYS A 68 14.66 4.26 -10.25
N SER A 69 13.57 4.98 -10.02
CA SER A 69 12.99 5.90 -11.00
C SER A 69 13.78 7.20 -11.16
N SER A 70 14.60 7.57 -10.18
CA SER A 70 15.40 8.78 -10.17
C SER A 70 16.59 8.61 -9.23
N GLU A 71 17.64 9.41 -9.42
CA GLU A 71 18.74 9.57 -8.45
C GLU A 71 18.41 10.60 -7.36
N ASP A 72 17.41 11.45 -7.58
CA ASP A 72 16.94 12.45 -6.60
C ASP A 72 16.10 11.75 -5.51
N PRO A 73 16.55 11.76 -4.24
CA PRO A 73 15.81 11.13 -3.13
C PRO A 73 14.42 11.69 -2.92
N LEU A 74 14.19 12.97 -3.28
CA LEU A 74 12.89 13.61 -3.15
C LEU A 74 11.89 13.06 -4.17
N VAL A 75 12.35 12.87 -5.42
CA VAL A 75 11.54 12.25 -6.48
C VAL A 75 11.25 10.78 -6.15
N GLN A 76 12.24 10.06 -5.60
CA GLN A 76 12.01 8.69 -5.14
C GLN A 76 10.93 8.62 -4.05
N LEU A 77 10.96 9.55 -3.09
CA LEU A 77 9.99 9.62 -1.99
C LEU A 77 8.58 9.92 -2.51
N GLU A 78 8.45 10.83 -3.48
CA GLU A 78 7.17 11.15 -4.14
C GLU A 78 6.61 9.92 -4.88
N HIS A 79 7.43 9.28 -5.72
CA HIS A 79 7.02 8.09 -6.45
C HIS A 79 6.65 6.94 -5.50
N LEU A 80 7.38 6.77 -4.40
CA LEU A 80 7.06 5.77 -3.39
C LEU A 80 5.69 6.04 -2.74
N LEU A 81 5.35 7.30 -2.47
CA LEU A 81 4.03 7.67 -1.97
C LEU A 81 2.93 7.30 -2.99
N TYR A 82 3.14 7.60 -4.27
CA TYR A 82 2.17 7.30 -5.31
C TYR A 82 1.96 5.78 -5.51
N GLU A 83 3.03 5.00 -5.49
CA GLU A 83 2.93 3.53 -5.54
C GLU A 83 2.24 2.97 -4.27
N GLY A 84 2.48 3.59 -3.11
CA GLY A 84 1.78 3.26 -1.87
C GLY A 84 0.27 3.51 -1.95
N ILE A 85 -0.14 4.62 -2.57
CA ILE A 85 -1.54 4.96 -2.80
C ILE A 85 -2.20 3.96 -3.75
N ASP A 86 -1.54 3.64 -4.88
CA ASP A 86 -2.07 2.68 -5.86
C ASP A 86 -2.22 1.28 -5.26
N SER A 87 -1.21 0.83 -4.55
CA SER A 87 -1.24 -0.44 -3.83
C SER A 87 -2.32 -0.45 -2.74
N GLY A 88 -2.38 0.61 -1.92
CA GLY A 88 -3.38 0.74 -0.87
C GLY A 88 -4.82 0.77 -1.41
N THR A 89 -5.05 1.42 -2.54
CA THR A 89 -6.36 1.44 -3.19
C THR A 89 -6.76 0.05 -3.68
N LYS A 90 -5.84 -0.68 -4.30
CA LYS A 90 -6.07 -2.05 -4.79
C LYS A 90 -6.41 -3.02 -3.65
N TYR A 91 -5.84 -2.82 -2.46
CA TYR A 91 -5.99 -3.74 -1.32
C TYR A 91 -6.70 -3.09 -0.12
N ALA A 92 -7.59 -2.13 -0.38
CA ALA A 92 -8.25 -1.33 0.66
C ALA A 92 -9.04 -2.16 1.68
N PHE A 93 -9.53 -3.36 1.31
CA PHE A 93 -10.20 -4.28 2.24
C PHE A 93 -9.26 -4.82 3.32
N LEU A 94 -7.96 -4.99 3.02
CA LEU A 94 -6.97 -5.46 4.01
C LEU A 94 -6.64 -4.38 5.06
N ILE A 95 -6.70 -3.11 4.68
CA ILE A 95 -6.51 -2.00 5.62
C ILE A 95 -7.64 -2.01 6.66
N LYS A 96 -8.88 -2.19 6.22
CA LYS A 96 -10.02 -2.35 7.15
C LYS A 96 -9.86 -3.55 8.09
N LEU A 97 -9.32 -4.65 7.59
CA LEU A 97 -9.08 -5.84 8.39
C LEU A 97 -8.04 -5.59 9.50
N ASN A 98 -7.01 -4.82 9.20
CA ASN A 98 -5.96 -4.48 10.16
C ASN A 98 -6.43 -3.48 11.22
N ASP A 99 -7.37 -2.60 10.89
CA ASP A 99 -7.96 -1.66 11.85
C ASP A 99 -8.90 -2.39 12.84
N ASP A 100 -9.65 -3.41 12.35
CA ASP A 100 -10.58 -4.20 13.19
C ASP A 100 -9.88 -5.31 13.99
N VAL A 101 -8.68 -5.74 13.58
CA VAL A 101 -8.02 -6.95 14.11
C VAL A 101 -6.58 -6.68 14.52
N GLN A 102 -6.41 -5.96 15.64
CA GLN A 102 -5.14 -5.97 16.39
C GLN A 102 -4.71 -7.38 16.84
N SER A 103 -5.57 -8.38 16.74
CA SER A 103 -5.35 -9.75 17.24
C SER A 103 -4.84 -10.77 16.22
N LEU A 104 -4.94 -10.54 14.90
CA LEU A 104 -4.40 -11.47 13.89
C LEU A 104 -2.90 -11.28 13.60
N SER A 105 -2.25 -10.34 14.27
CA SER A 105 -0.95 -9.81 13.84
C SER A 105 0.29 -10.58 14.29
N THR A 106 0.18 -11.62 15.11
CA THR A 106 1.39 -12.35 15.57
C THR A 106 1.99 -13.28 14.53
N ALA A 107 1.18 -13.86 13.66
CA ALA A 107 1.67 -14.65 12.52
C ALA A 107 2.20 -13.77 11.38
N TYR A 108 1.67 -12.56 11.22
CA TYR A 108 2.05 -11.61 10.16
C TYR A 108 3.41 -10.94 10.36
N LYS A 109 3.91 -10.87 11.59
CA LYS A 109 5.21 -10.22 11.90
C LYS A 109 6.41 -11.08 11.55
N SER A 110 6.26 -12.38 11.32
CA SER A 110 7.37 -13.32 11.15
C SER A 110 7.88 -13.48 9.72
N GLU A 111 7.15 -13.02 8.71
CA GLU A 111 7.49 -13.22 7.28
C GLU A 111 7.68 -11.91 6.49
N GLN A 112 8.18 -10.86 7.13
CA GLN A 112 8.63 -9.72 6.34
C GLN A 112 9.85 -10.15 5.52
N SER A 113 9.74 -10.13 4.18
CA SER A 113 10.83 -10.55 3.31
C SER A 113 12.08 -9.70 3.53
N GLU A 114 13.26 -10.27 3.28
CA GLU A 114 14.53 -9.54 3.33
C GLU A 114 14.51 -8.31 2.41
N SER A 115 13.80 -8.41 1.30
CA SER A 115 13.60 -7.33 0.35
C SER A 115 12.78 -6.17 0.94
N TYR A 116 11.75 -6.45 1.74
CA TYR A 116 10.99 -5.42 2.46
C TYR A 116 11.89 -4.62 3.41
N PHE A 117 12.77 -5.31 4.15
CA PHE A 117 13.73 -4.62 5.02
C PHE A 117 14.72 -3.78 4.22
N LYS A 118 15.19 -4.26 3.06
CA LYS A 118 16.09 -3.49 2.18
C LYS A 118 15.41 -2.21 1.67
N ILE A 119 14.17 -2.30 1.19
CA ILE A 119 13.41 -1.15 0.70
C ILE A 119 13.17 -0.14 1.82
N ARG A 120 12.73 -0.62 2.99
CA ARG A 120 12.54 0.23 4.16
C ARG A 120 13.83 0.96 4.55
N ASN A 121 14.96 0.27 4.52
CA ASN A 121 16.26 0.85 4.84
C ASN A 121 16.70 1.88 3.78
N GLN A 122 16.40 1.65 2.50
CA GLN A 122 16.66 2.64 1.44
C GLN A 122 15.82 3.91 1.64
N LEU A 123 14.51 3.75 1.92
CA LEU A 123 13.65 4.89 2.23
C LEU A 123 14.17 5.68 3.42
N PHE A 124 14.60 4.99 4.50
CA PHE A 124 15.14 5.65 5.67
C PHE A 124 16.44 6.39 5.38
N LYS A 125 17.33 5.82 4.57
CA LYS A 125 18.54 6.53 4.12
C LYS A 125 18.20 7.77 3.32
N ALA A 126 17.29 7.69 2.35
CA ALA A 126 16.86 8.83 1.55
C ALA A 126 16.30 9.96 2.43
N ILE A 127 15.44 9.63 3.41
CA ILE A 127 14.92 10.63 4.35
C ILE A 127 16.05 11.25 5.20
N GLN A 128 16.99 10.44 5.68
CA GLN A 128 18.14 10.94 6.48
C GLN A 128 19.05 11.84 5.65
N GLU A 129 19.27 11.54 4.37
CA GLU A 129 20.03 12.39 3.46
C GLU A 129 19.32 13.72 3.24
N LEU A 130 18.02 13.69 2.95
CA LEU A 130 17.19 14.90 2.82
C LEU A 130 17.16 15.74 4.11
N GLN A 131 17.24 15.10 5.29
CA GLN A 131 17.36 15.81 6.56
C GLN A 131 18.73 16.46 6.73
N LYS A 132 19.83 15.80 6.35
CA LYS A 132 21.17 16.37 6.37
C LYS A 132 21.29 17.58 5.44
N GLU A 133 20.65 17.50 4.28
CA GLU A 133 20.57 18.59 3.29
C GLU A 133 19.58 19.69 3.68
N LYS A 134 18.90 19.56 4.82
CA LYS A 134 17.87 20.48 5.31
C LYS A 134 16.67 20.64 4.36
N VAL A 135 16.43 19.66 3.51
CA VAL A 135 15.23 19.57 2.66
C VAL A 135 14.03 19.11 3.49
N ILE A 136 14.25 18.16 4.40
CA ILE A 136 13.28 17.74 5.43
C ILE A 136 13.73 18.32 6.77
N ASP A 137 12.78 18.84 7.53
CA ASP A 137 13.07 19.43 8.84
C ASP A 137 13.56 18.36 9.84
N ASN A 138 14.71 18.63 10.45
CA ASN A 138 15.36 17.73 11.41
C ASN A 138 14.60 17.54 12.74
N GLN A 139 13.62 18.41 13.03
CA GLN A 139 12.78 18.25 14.20
C GLN A 139 11.86 17.03 14.12
N PHE A 140 11.61 16.51 12.93
CA PHE A 140 10.73 15.34 12.75
C PHE A 140 11.52 14.04 12.84
N PRO A 141 11.32 13.23 13.90
CA PRO A 141 11.97 11.93 13.99
C PRO A 141 11.44 10.97 12.92
N LEU A 142 12.32 10.11 12.42
CA LEU A 142 12.02 9.15 11.36
C LEU A 142 10.74 8.31 11.60
N PRO A 143 10.45 7.82 12.82
CA PRO A 143 9.20 7.11 13.10
C PRO A 143 7.96 7.97 12.85
N TRP A 144 8.03 9.28 13.14
CA TRP A 144 6.94 10.21 12.90
C TRP A 144 6.68 10.42 11.41
N ILE A 145 7.75 10.62 10.63
CA ILE A 145 7.64 10.74 9.17
C ILE A 145 6.99 9.50 8.56
N LYS A 146 7.33 8.29 9.07
CA LYS A 146 6.70 7.04 8.65
C LYS A 146 5.20 7.01 8.96
N ILE A 147 4.81 7.45 10.16
CA ILE A 147 3.39 7.53 10.55
C ILE A 147 2.64 8.48 9.61
N LEU A 148 3.17 9.66 9.35
CA LEU A 148 2.59 10.62 8.42
C LEU A 148 2.45 10.04 7.02
N PHE A 149 3.48 9.37 6.52
CA PHE A 149 3.47 8.73 5.20
C PHE A 149 2.32 7.72 5.07
N THR A 150 2.18 6.81 6.03
CA THR A 150 1.10 5.81 6.01
C THR A 150 -0.27 6.43 6.25
N SER A 151 -0.38 7.45 7.09
CA SER A 151 -1.63 8.18 7.35
C SER A 151 -2.13 8.92 6.11
N VAL A 152 -1.23 9.53 5.34
CA VAL A 152 -1.60 10.19 4.07
C VAL A 152 -2.08 9.18 3.04
N ILE A 153 -1.45 8.00 2.94
CA ILE A 153 -1.95 6.91 2.09
C ILE A 153 -3.37 6.52 2.50
N SER A 154 -3.62 6.29 3.78
CA SER A 154 -4.94 5.92 4.29
C SER A 154 -6.00 7.00 4.04
N ALA A 155 -5.66 8.27 4.25
CA ALA A 155 -6.53 9.40 3.94
C ALA A 155 -6.87 9.47 2.45
N THR A 156 -5.90 9.20 1.59
CA THR A 156 -6.07 9.18 0.13
C THR A 156 -7.03 8.07 -0.31
N ILE A 157 -6.91 6.87 0.28
CA ILE A 157 -7.82 5.75 0.01
C ILE A 157 -9.25 6.11 0.43
N THR A 158 -9.40 6.78 1.58
CA THR A 158 -10.71 7.26 2.05
C THR A 158 -11.29 8.28 1.07
N ALA A 159 -10.50 9.24 0.60
CA ALA A 159 -10.91 10.25 -0.37
C ALA A 159 -11.33 9.64 -1.73
N PHE A 160 -10.64 8.60 -2.21
CA PHE A 160 -11.06 7.86 -3.40
C PHE A 160 -12.43 7.17 -3.24
N ARG A 161 -12.70 6.67 -2.03
CA ARG A 161 -13.95 5.95 -1.74
C ARG A 161 -15.15 6.87 -1.52
N SER A 162 -14.95 8.03 -0.92
CA SER A 162 -16.03 9.01 -0.70
C SER A 162 -16.49 9.65 -2.01
N GLY A 163 -15.59 9.77 -3.00
CA GLY A 163 -15.90 10.46 -4.26
C GLY A 163 -15.96 11.99 -4.15
N ASP A 164 -15.69 12.55 -2.97
CA ASP A 164 -15.76 14.00 -2.73
C ASP A 164 -14.63 14.78 -3.41
N ILE A 165 -13.57 14.10 -3.79
CA ILE A 165 -12.38 14.69 -4.41
C ILE A 165 -12.16 14.06 -5.77
N ALA A 166 -11.93 14.89 -6.80
CA ALA A 166 -11.64 14.40 -8.14
C ALA A 166 -10.39 13.50 -8.16
N HIS A 167 -10.51 12.31 -8.70
CA HIS A 167 -9.46 11.28 -8.75
C HIS A 167 -8.11 11.81 -9.22
N ASN A 168 -8.11 12.66 -10.25
CA ASN A 168 -6.88 13.23 -10.82
C ASN A 168 -6.11 14.14 -9.85
N ASN A 169 -6.78 14.67 -8.81
CA ASN A 169 -6.18 15.60 -7.87
C ASN A 169 -5.69 14.93 -6.58
N VAL A 170 -6.22 13.74 -6.25
CA VAL A 170 -6.00 13.13 -4.92
C VAL A 170 -4.52 12.83 -4.68
N LYS A 171 -3.80 12.27 -5.65
CA LYS A 171 -2.36 11.99 -5.51
C LYS A 171 -1.54 13.28 -5.32
N LYS A 172 -1.83 14.33 -6.10
CA LYS A 172 -1.17 15.63 -5.97
C LYS A 172 -1.41 16.24 -4.60
N LEU A 173 -2.65 16.18 -4.09
CA LEU A 173 -2.99 16.64 -2.75
C LEU A 173 -2.28 15.82 -1.68
N ALA A 174 -2.19 14.52 -1.84
CA ALA A 174 -1.46 13.63 -0.94
C ALA A 174 0.02 14.02 -0.83
N TRP A 175 0.69 14.22 -1.96
CA TRP A 175 2.08 14.66 -1.98
C TRP A 175 2.26 16.04 -1.36
N GLN A 176 1.42 17.01 -1.72
CA GLN A 176 1.47 18.35 -1.15
C GLN A 176 1.24 18.35 0.38
N SER A 177 0.31 17.52 0.86
CA SER A 177 0.02 17.39 2.30
C SER A 177 1.20 16.76 3.03
N PHE A 178 1.70 15.63 2.53
CA PHE A 178 2.83 14.92 3.12
C PHE A 178 4.09 15.77 3.12
N SER A 179 4.50 16.30 1.98
CA SER A 179 5.74 17.08 1.85
C SER A 179 5.76 18.31 2.75
N ARG A 180 4.65 19.05 2.81
CA ARG A 180 4.53 20.22 3.70
C ARG A 180 4.56 19.83 5.18
N SER A 181 3.95 18.69 5.55
CA SER A 181 3.92 18.22 6.95
C SER A 181 5.28 17.84 7.50
N ILE A 182 6.26 17.60 6.64
CA ILE A 182 7.65 17.29 7.01
C ILE A 182 8.65 18.41 6.64
N GLY A 183 8.13 19.61 6.35
CA GLY A 183 8.91 20.82 6.14
C GLY A 183 9.49 21.01 4.73
N ILE A 184 9.12 20.16 3.75
CA ILE A 184 9.56 20.33 2.36
C ILE A 184 8.86 21.53 1.75
N GLN A 185 9.66 22.52 1.28
CA GLN A 185 9.16 23.65 0.54
C GLN A 185 9.10 23.31 -0.95
N LEU A 186 7.89 23.19 -1.49
CA LEU A 186 7.67 22.88 -2.91
C LEU A 186 7.88 24.08 -3.85
N ASN A 187 8.31 25.23 -3.31
CA ASN A 187 8.52 26.45 -4.09
C ASN A 187 9.77 26.29 -4.98
N ASN A 188 9.55 26.21 -6.29
CA ASN A 188 10.49 26.39 -7.41
C ASN A 188 10.82 25.20 -8.32
N ARG A 189 10.05 24.13 -8.35
CA ARG A 189 10.29 23.08 -9.37
C ARG A 189 9.24 23.03 -10.50
N GLU A 190 8.31 23.99 -10.53
CA GLU A 190 7.43 24.22 -11.70
C GLU A 190 8.01 25.39 -12.54
N LYS A 191 9.14 25.16 -13.22
CA LYS A 191 9.57 25.93 -14.37
C LYS A 191 10.10 25.01 -15.45
#